data_dd27bfaba77a08add7176baa4ba3997d
#
_entry.id   dd27bfaba77a08add7176baa4ba3997d
#
_cell.length_a   1.000
_cell.length_b   1.000
_cell.length_c   1.000
_cell.angle_alpha   90.00
_cell.angle_beta   90.00
_cell.angle_gamma   90.00
#
_symmetry.space_group_name_H-M   'P 1'
#
loop_
_entity.id
_entity.type
_entity.pdbx_description
1 polymer ?
#
loop_
_entity_poly.entity_id
_entity_poly.type
_entity_poly.pdbx_seq_one_letter_code
_entity_poly.pdbx_strand_id
1 'polypeptide(L)'
;MLAVTTSAFAIKITYGPYVQAVTKETVTIVWATDKTAISWVETAPNDKMHFYAEERPKFFQTVLGRKVPTKLHCITIPNPNTDGKSTFRYRAYSQEVTSNKGGRTMYGRVASTRIFAYRHIFVNTLNYDKKSVNFILMNDQHGNEQSVYELLNKRVNRKKTDAVFFVGDMATGVDAKQVSVYNKISGGVNNYPKYKETPLHEVPCFMVRGVNESVGKLGMNYMSHFPSSTGKPYYTVRYGSVCFIVLDSGYDQKDKVSGNDFDSHRKEQAEWLAKALQSDEVKGAKFKVALMHIPPVAGVSPVSKDLHSLYVPMLEEAGINLMICGYTHNSQMHEASKKCKFPILENGSGNLLNIRASESNMVISVEDFYGNEVNKYSF
;
A
#
# COMPACT_ATOMS: atom_id res chain seq x y z
N MET A 1 35.54 -25.60 -29.72
CA MET A 1 34.26 -25.23 -29.09
C MET A 1 34.55 -24.81 -27.67
N LEU A 2 34.63 -23.52 -27.36
CA LEU A 2 34.72 -23.04 -25.99
C LEU A 2 33.31 -23.12 -25.37
N ALA A 3 33.14 -24.00 -24.40
CA ALA A 3 31.96 -24.00 -23.58
C ALA A 3 31.97 -22.73 -22.71
N VAL A 4 31.18 -21.74 -23.09
CA VAL A 4 30.90 -20.59 -22.23
C VAL A 4 30.02 -21.11 -21.10
N THR A 5 30.64 -21.45 -19.98
CA THR A 5 29.93 -21.72 -18.72
C THR A 5 29.35 -20.39 -18.22
N THR A 6 28.13 -20.06 -18.63
CA THR A 6 27.38 -19.02 -17.95
C THR A 6 27.16 -19.50 -16.52
N SER A 7 27.89 -18.94 -15.57
CA SER A 7 27.62 -19.15 -14.15
C SER A 7 26.19 -18.65 -13.89
N ALA A 8 25.23 -19.56 -13.85
CA ALA A 8 23.86 -19.24 -13.54
C ALA A 8 23.83 -18.76 -12.08
N PHE A 9 23.82 -17.46 -11.87
CA PHE A 9 23.62 -16.88 -10.54
C PHE A 9 22.32 -17.43 -9.92
N ALA A 10 22.35 -17.70 -8.64
CA ALA A 10 21.16 -18.15 -7.92
C ALA A 10 20.05 -17.10 -8.00
N ILE A 11 18.80 -17.53 -8.07
CA ILE A 11 17.62 -16.64 -7.98
C ILE A 11 17.71 -15.77 -6.72
N LYS A 12 17.27 -14.51 -6.82
CA LYS A 12 17.27 -13.55 -5.72
C LYS A 12 15.91 -12.85 -5.62
N ILE A 13 15.50 -12.55 -4.39
CA ILE A 13 14.44 -11.59 -4.13
C ILE A 13 15.03 -10.20 -4.41
N THR A 14 14.44 -9.46 -5.33
CA THR A 14 14.93 -8.14 -5.78
C THR A 14 14.35 -6.99 -4.97
N TYR A 15 13.12 -7.13 -4.52
CA TYR A 15 12.47 -6.22 -3.59
C TYR A 15 11.34 -6.90 -2.81
N GLY A 16 10.90 -6.26 -1.74
CA GLY A 16 9.93 -6.84 -0.80
C GLY A 16 10.57 -7.92 0.09
N PRO A 17 9.77 -8.70 0.81
CA PRO A 17 8.31 -8.64 0.82
C PRO A 17 7.77 -7.37 1.47
N TYR A 18 6.57 -6.96 1.11
CA TYR A 18 5.79 -5.94 1.80
C TYR A 18 4.33 -6.39 1.97
N VAL A 19 3.69 -5.86 3.02
CA VAL A 19 2.36 -6.29 3.45
C VAL A 19 1.32 -5.33 2.91
N GLN A 20 0.32 -5.87 2.20
CA GLN A 20 -0.77 -5.11 1.61
C GLN A 20 -2.13 -5.79 1.76
N ALA A 21 -3.19 -5.11 1.38
CA ALA A 21 -4.57 -5.62 1.35
C ALA A 21 -4.92 -6.42 2.61
N VAL A 22 -4.55 -5.88 3.79
CA VAL A 22 -4.87 -6.51 5.06
C VAL A 22 -6.34 -6.31 5.36
N THR A 23 -7.03 -7.41 5.59
CA THR A 23 -8.43 -7.46 6.06
C THR A 23 -8.51 -8.30 7.34
N LYS A 24 -9.71 -8.47 7.89
CA LYS A 24 -9.92 -9.41 8.99
C LYS A 24 -9.63 -10.85 8.57
N GLU A 25 -9.94 -11.19 7.32
CA GLU A 25 -9.92 -12.55 6.80
C GLU A 25 -8.61 -12.88 6.09
N THR A 26 -7.94 -11.88 5.51
CA THR A 26 -6.80 -12.10 4.62
C THR A 26 -5.69 -11.08 4.78
N VAL A 27 -4.49 -11.49 4.38
CA VAL A 27 -3.31 -10.63 4.26
C VAL A 27 -2.61 -10.95 2.94
N THR A 28 -2.19 -9.94 2.20
CA THR A 28 -1.44 -10.13 0.95
C THR A 28 0.01 -9.75 1.14
N ILE A 29 0.90 -10.64 0.74
CA ILE A 29 2.35 -10.46 0.76
C ILE A 29 2.84 -10.34 -0.68
N VAL A 30 3.56 -9.26 -0.98
CA VAL A 30 4.04 -8.93 -2.33
C VAL A 30 5.57 -8.85 -2.33
N TRP A 31 6.20 -9.48 -3.33
CA TRP A 31 7.65 -9.36 -3.57
C TRP A 31 7.99 -9.68 -5.03
N ALA A 32 9.21 -9.38 -5.44
CA ALA A 32 9.68 -9.76 -6.76
C ALA A 32 11.02 -10.50 -6.74
N THR A 33 11.29 -11.23 -7.82
CA THR A 33 12.51 -11.97 -8.07
C THR A 33 13.15 -11.57 -9.40
N ASP A 34 14.47 -11.73 -9.52
CA ASP A 34 15.21 -11.50 -10.76
C ASP A 34 14.87 -12.51 -11.86
N LYS A 35 14.42 -13.72 -11.46
CA LYS A 35 14.05 -14.81 -12.36
C LYS A 35 12.61 -15.24 -12.15
N THR A 36 12.03 -15.86 -13.17
CA THR A 36 10.70 -16.48 -13.08
C THR A 36 10.71 -17.60 -12.04
N ALA A 37 9.75 -17.59 -11.12
CA ALA A 37 9.66 -18.54 -10.03
C ALA A 37 8.21 -18.93 -9.71
N ILE A 38 8.05 -20.12 -9.15
CA ILE A 38 6.86 -20.49 -8.37
C ILE A 38 7.16 -20.14 -6.92
N SER A 39 6.25 -19.39 -6.32
CA SER A 39 6.46 -18.80 -5.01
C SER A 39 5.39 -19.18 -4.00
N TRP A 40 5.75 -19.16 -2.71
CA TRP A 40 4.82 -19.43 -1.61
C TRP A 40 5.19 -18.65 -0.36
N VAL A 41 4.21 -18.50 0.49
CA VAL A 41 4.37 -17.97 1.85
C VAL A 41 4.16 -19.09 2.84
N GLU A 42 5.00 -19.15 3.87
CA GLU A 42 4.79 -19.98 5.04
C GLU A 42 4.50 -19.08 6.24
N THR A 43 3.61 -19.51 7.13
CA THR A 43 3.23 -18.78 8.34
C THR A 43 3.49 -19.57 9.59
N ALA A 44 3.78 -18.87 10.69
CA ALA A 44 3.94 -19.46 12.01
C ALA A 44 3.32 -18.53 13.08
N PRO A 45 2.80 -19.07 14.18
CA PRO A 45 2.31 -18.25 15.28
C PRO A 45 3.46 -17.45 15.94
N ASN A 46 3.10 -16.39 16.65
CA ASN A 46 4.05 -15.60 17.45
C ASN A 46 4.15 -16.18 18.87
N ASP A 47 4.68 -17.40 18.97
CA ASP A 47 4.72 -18.23 20.17
C ASP A 47 6.14 -18.38 20.79
N LYS A 48 7.12 -17.64 20.27
CA LYS A 48 8.55 -17.71 20.62
C LYS A 48 9.24 -19.04 20.30
N MET A 49 8.54 -20.02 19.75
CA MET A 49 9.13 -21.28 19.29
C MET A 49 9.93 -21.09 18.01
N HIS A 50 10.79 -22.04 17.68
CA HIS A 50 11.48 -22.04 16.39
C HIS A 50 10.45 -22.03 15.27
N PHE A 51 10.72 -21.30 14.16
CA PHE A 51 9.76 -21.18 13.05
C PHE A 51 9.31 -22.55 12.52
N TYR A 52 10.20 -23.52 12.49
CA TYR A 52 9.95 -24.90 12.07
C TYR A 52 9.90 -25.90 13.25
N ALA A 53 9.43 -25.47 14.41
CA ALA A 53 9.11 -26.41 15.48
C ALA A 53 8.04 -27.43 15.05
N GLU A 54 7.21 -27.02 14.08
CA GLU A 54 6.17 -27.83 13.44
C GLU A 54 6.19 -27.61 11.93
N GLU A 55 5.52 -28.48 11.16
CA GLU A 55 5.28 -28.26 9.74
C GLU A 55 4.44 -27.00 9.54
N ARG A 56 4.84 -26.17 8.57
CA ARG A 56 4.17 -24.88 8.30
C ARG A 56 3.28 -24.95 7.07
N PRO A 57 2.08 -24.37 7.14
CA PRO A 57 1.22 -24.28 5.96
C PRO A 57 1.91 -23.47 4.86
N LYS A 58 1.71 -23.91 3.60
CA LYS A 58 2.27 -23.28 2.39
C LYS A 58 1.16 -22.72 1.53
N PHE A 59 1.20 -21.42 1.30
CA PHE A 59 0.22 -20.72 0.47
C PHE A 59 0.88 -20.32 -0.85
N PHE A 60 0.28 -20.74 -1.96
CA PHE A 60 0.79 -20.49 -3.31
C PHE A 60 -0.12 -19.55 -4.07
N GLN A 61 0.46 -18.76 -4.98
CA GLN A 61 -0.32 -18.07 -6.00
C GLN A 61 -0.75 -19.10 -7.06
N THR A 62 -2.06 -19.27 -7.22
CA THR A 62 -2.64 -20.24 -8.17
C THR A 62 -3.68 -19.58 -9.06
N VAL A 63 -3.78 -20.06 -10.29
CA VAL A 63 -4.87 -19.74 -11.23
C VAL A 63 -5.43 -21.06 -11.75
N LEU A 64 -6.73 -21.28 -11.58
CA LEU A 64 -7.43 -22.50 -11.94
C LEU A 64 -6.70 -23.79 -11.46
N GLY A 65 -6.20 -23.74 -10.21
CA GLY A 65 -5.49 -24.87 -9.58
C GLY A 65 -4.01 -25.01 -9.98
N ARG A 66 -3.49 -24.19 -10.88
CA ARG A 66 -2.08 -24.22 -11.30
C ARG A 66 -1.29 -23.13 -10.60
N LYS A 67 -0.10 -23.49 -10.11
CA LYS A 67 0.87 -22.52 -9.55
C LYS A 67 1.37 -21.60 -10.68
N VAL A 68 1.46 -20.30 -10.40
CA VAL A 68 1.79 -19.26 -11.40
C VAL A 68 3.29 -19.00 -11.43
N PRO A 69 4.00 -19.34 -12.54
CA PRO A 69 5.39 -18.92 -12.72
C PRO A 69 5.45 -17.44 -13.10
N THR A 70 6.01 -16.62 -12.24
CA THR A 70 6.10 -15.16 -12.45
C THR A 70 7.38 -14.60 -11.81
N LYS A 71 7.66 -13.32 -12.06
CA LYS A 71 8.70 -12.56 -11.35
C LYS A 71 8.13 -11.64 -10.27
N LEU A 72 6.87 -11.26 -10.38
CA LEU A 72 6.14 -10.51 -9.39
C LEU A 72 5.18 -11.46 -8.66
N HIS A 73 5.36 -11.61 -7.37
CA HIS A 73 4.62 -12.54 -6.54
C HIS A 73 3.67 -11.76 -5.65
N CYS A 74 2.38 -12.13 -5.72
CA CYS A 74 1.31 -11.53 -4.95
C CYS A 74 0.50 -12.68 -4.35
N ILE A 75 0.72 -12.96 -3.06
CA ILE A 75 0.14 -14.12 -2.40
C ILE A 75 -0.75 -13.68 -1.26
N THR A 76 -2.03 -13.89 -1.43
CA THR A 76 -3.03 -13.68 -0.39
C THR A 76 -3.13 -14.94 0.46
N ILE A 77 -2.98 -14.77 1.76
CA ILE A 77 -3.07 -15.83 2.76
C ILE A 77 -4.27 -15.58 3.68
N PRO A 78 -4.89 -16.62 4.25
CA PRO A 78 -5.81 -16.43 5.36
C PRO A 78 -5.10 -15.67 6.50
N ASN A 79 -5.78 -14.72 7.13
CA ASN A 79 -5.24 -14.06 8.32
C ASN A 79 -5.26 -15.05 9.49
N PRO A 80 -4.10 -15.49 10.02
CA PRO A 80 -4.10 -16.46 11.11
C PRO A 80 -4.64 -15.90 12.43
N ASN A 81 -4.74 -14.56 12.54
CA ASN A 81 -5.16 -13.85 13.74
C ASN A 81 -6.46 -13.10 13.49
N THR A 82 -7.55 -13.85 13.39
CA THR A 82 -8.89 -13.31 13.12
C THR A 82 -9.42 -12.42 14.24
N ASP A 83 -8.84 -12.51 15.45
CA ASP A 83 -9.18 -11.64 16.59
C ASP A 83 -8.60 -10.22 16.46
N GLY A 84 -7.70 -9.99 15.49
CA GLY A 84 -7.07 -8.69 15.25
C GLY A 84 -6.16 -8.19 16.38
N LYS A 85 -5.86 -9.00 17.40
CA LYS A 85 -5.11 -8.59 18.60
C LYS A 85 -3.68 -9.08 18.61
N SER A 86 -3.36 -10.06 17.78
CA SER A 86 -2.07 -10.72 17.76
C SER A 86 -1.33 -10.46 16.44
N THR A 87 -0.06 -10.83 16.42
CA THR A 87 0.78 -10.83 15.24
C THR A 87 1.14 -12.27 14.88
N PHE A 88 1.49 -12.51 13.63
CA PHE A 88 2.03 -13.79 13.20
C PHE A 88 3.36 -13.59 12.49
N ARG A 89 4.12 -14.65 12.31
CA ARG A 89 5.38 -14.65 11.56
C ARG A 89 5.17 -15.22 10.19
N TYR A 90 5.90 -14.72 9.18
CA TYR A 90 5.87 -15.30 7.86
C TYR A 90 7.26 -15.40 7.22
N ARG A 91 7.35 -16.22 6.19
CA ARG A 91 8.49 -16.32 5.28
C ARG A 91 8.01 -16.42 3.84
N ALA A 92 8.67 -15.68 2.95
CA ALA A 92 8.44 -15.73 1.51
C ALA A 92 9.53 -16.60 0.85
N TYR A 93 9.10 -17.44 -0.09
CA TYR A 93 9.95 -18.36 -0.85
C TYR A 93 9.67 -18.24 -2.34
N SER A 94 10.70 -18.42 -3.15
CA SER A 94 10.61 -18.42 -4.60
C SER A 94 11.53 -19.50 -5.17
N GLN A 95 10.97 -20.52 -5.82
CA GLN A 95 11.72 -21.54 -6.52
C GLN A 95 11.81 -21.21 -8.00
N GLU A 96 13.01 -21.03 -8.51
CA GLU A 96 13.28 -20.74 -9.93
C GLU A 96 12.61 -21.78 -10.83
N VAL A 97 11.95 -21.29 -11.89
CA VAL A 97 11.47 -22.13 -12.99
C VAL A 97 12.44 -21.96 -14.15
N THR A 98 13.21 -23.01 -14.42
CA THR A 98 14.20 -23.02 -15.50
C THR A 98 13.60 -23.40 -16.85
N SER A 99 12.52 -24.16 -16.83
CA SER A 99 11.75 -24.53 -18.01
C SER A 99 10.30 -24.88 -17.65
N ASN A 100 9.38 -24.53 -18.52
CA ASN A 100 7.98 -24.94 -18.43
C ASN A 100 7.46 -25.29 -19.84
N LYS A 101 7.79 -26.46 -20.32
CA LYS A 101 7.47 -26.92 -21.68
C LYS A 101 6.89 -28.33 -21.65
N GLY A 102 5.95 -28.60 -22.56
CA GLY A 102 5.37 -29.94 -22.74
C GLY A 102 4.71 -30.52 -21.49
N GLY A 103 4.10 -29.66 -20.65
CA GLY A 103 3.46 -30.08 -19.40
C GLY A 103 4.43 -30.38 -18.25
N ARG A 104 5.76 -30.26 -18.47
CA ARG A 104 6.78 -30.47 -17.44
C ARG A 104 7.38 -29.14 -17.00
N THR A 105 7.47 -28.94 -15.68
CA THR A 105 8.15 -27.80 -15.06
C THR A 105 9.48 -28.27 -14.48
N MET A 106 10.58 -27.62 -14.88
CA MET A 106 11.90 -27.85 -14.30
C MET A 106 12.21 -26.72 -13.34
N TYR A 107 12.78 -27.08 -12.21
CA TYR A 107 13.07 -26.17 -11.12
C TYR A 107 14.56 -25.94 -10.94
N GLY A 108 14.92 -24.71 -10.60
CA GLY A 108 16.25 -24.31 -10.19
C GLY A 108 16.36 -24.13 -8.67
N ARG A 109 17.16 -23.15 -8.27
CA ARG A 109 17.42 -22.85 -6.86
C ARG A 109 16.25 -22.12 -6.21
N VAL A 110 16.26 -22.11 -4.86
CA VAL A 110 15.26 -21.41 -4.04
C VAL A 110 15.88 -20.14 -3.46
N ALA A 111 15.17 -19.01 -3.60
CA ALA A 111 15.39 -17.81 -2.81
C ALA A 111 14.35 -17.75 -1.69
N SER A 112 14.72 -17.22 -0.55
CA SER A 112 13.79 -17.01 0.56
C SER A 112 14.19 -15.83 1.43
N THR A 113 13.25 -15.31 2.20
CA THR A 113 13.56 -14.42 3.32
C THR A 113 14.42 -15.18 4.32
N ARG A 114 15.46 -14.53 4.88
CA ARG A 114 16.46 -15.19 5.71
C ARG A 114 15.85 -15.71 7.02
N ILE A 115 16.14 -16.97 7.37
CA ILE A 115 15.84 -17.52 8.71
C ILE A 115 16.71 -16.89 9.79
N PHE A 116 17.99 -16.67 9.46
CA PHE A 116 19.03 -16.22 10.37
C PHE A 116 19.23 -14.69 10.36
N ALA A 117 18.35 -13.93 9.67
CA ALA A 117 18.25 -12.53 10.02
C ALA A 117 17.81 -12.51 11.49
N TYR A 118 18.49 -11.74 12.31
CA TYR A 118 18.32 -11.63 13.77
C TYR A 118 16.88 -11.38 14.25
N ARG A 119 15.91 -11.39 13.31
CA ARG A 119 14.52 -11.07 13.55
C ARG A 119 13.59 -11.78 12.58
N HIS A 120 12.56 -12.41 13.13
CA HIS A 120 11.43 -12.89 12.35
C HIS A 120 10.63 -11.70 11.82
N ILE A 121 10.06 -11.86 10.62
CA ILE A 121 9.13 -10.89 10.06
C ILE A 121 7.76 -11.15 10.68
N PHE A 122 7.22 -10.17 11.40
CA PHE A 122 5.90 -10.22 11.99
C PHE A 122 4.94 -9.38 11.14
N VAL A 123 3.68 -9.75 11.10
CA VAL A 123 2.63 -8.94 10.47
C VAL A 123 1.71 -8.39 11.54
N ASN A 124 1.55 -7.09 11.55
CA ASN A 124 0.50 -6.43 12.32
C ASN A 124 -0.83 -6.60 11.60
N THR A 125 -1.85 -7.08 12.31
CA THR A 125 -3.18 -7.30 11.75
C THR A 125 -4.12 -6.14 12.07
N LEU A 126 -5.25 -6.06 11.36
CA LEU A 126 -6.30 -5.08 11.66
C LEU A 126 -6.89 -5.36 13.03
N ASN A 127 -7.03 -4.32 13.83
CA ASN A 127 -7.72 -4.40 15.11
C ASN A 127 -8.75 -3.27 15.21
N TYR A 128 -10.03 -3.63 15.08
CA TYR A 128 -11.15 -2.68 15.14
C TYR A 128 -11.43 -2.19 16.57
N ASP A 129 -11.05 -2.97 17.58
CA ASP A 129 -11.25 -2.63 19.00
C ASP A 129 -10.05 -1.91 19.62
N LYS A 130 -9.03 -1.58 18.80
CA LYS A 130 -7.86 -0.89 19.30
C LYS A 130 -8.20 0.51 19.74
N LYS A 131 -7.94 0.82 21.02
CA LYS A 131 -8.31 2.10 21.64
C LYS A 131 -7.48 3.29 21.18
N SER A 132 -6.29 3.05 20.68
CA SER A 132 -5.40 4.09 20.17
C SER A 132 -4.68 3.57 18.94
N VAL A 133 -4.70 4.35 17.86
CA VAL A 133 -4.12 4.00 16.55
C VAL A 133 -3.17 5.09 16.08
N ASN A 134 -2.18 4.70 15.31
CA ASN A 134 -1.15 5.60 14.79
C ASN A 134 -0.82 5.25 13.34
N PHE A 135 -0.93 6.24 12.45
CA PHE A 135 -0.69 6.12 11.03
C PHE A 135 0.34 7.14 10.56
N ILE A 136 1.11 6.73 9.56
CA ILE A 136 2.06 7.60 8.85
C ILE A 136 1.59 7.74 7.41
N LEU A 137 1.45 8.98 6.92
CA LEU A 137 1.08 9.25 5.54
C LEU A 137 2.15 10.11 4.86
N MET A 138 2.39 9.88 3.57
CA MET A 138 3.25 10.69 2.72
C MET A 138 2.78 10.65 1.27
N ASN A 139 3.14 11.66 0.49
CA ASN A 139 2.75 11.83 -0.91
C ASN A 139 3.82 12.59 -1.69
N ASP A 140 3.69 12.66 -3.02
CA ASP A 140 4.45 13.53 -3.92
C ASP A 140 5.97 13.48 -3.71
N GLN A 141 6.52 12.26 -3.54
CA GLN A 141 7.96 12.07 -3.36
C GLN A 141 8.73 12.03 -4.68
N HIS A 142 8.03 11.87 -5.81
CA HIS A 142 8.53 11.97 -7.18
C HIS A 142 9.88 11.26 -7.40
N GLY A 143 9.99 10.03 -6.92
CA GLY A 143 11.19 9.22 -7.09
C GLY A 143 12.32 9.52 -6.14
N ASN A 144 12.12 10.33 -5.12
CA ASN A 144 13.11 10.55 -4.06
C ASN A 144 13.14 9.36 -3.08
N GLU A 145 13.45 8.21 -3.64
CA GLU A 145 13.43 6.91 -2.97
C GLU A 145 14.35 6.81 -1.77
N GLN A 146 15.48 7.51 -1.78
CA GLN A 146 16.42 7.53 -0.66
C GLN A 146 15.79 8.23 0.54
N SER A 147 15.19 9.39 0.32
CA SER A 147 14.52 10.15 1.38
C SER A 147 13.34 9.39 1.96
N VAL A 148 12.53 8.75 1.11
CA VAL A 148 11.40 7.92 1.57
C VAL A 148 11.88 6.75 2.40
N TYR A 149 12.93 6.04 1.97
CA TYR A 149 13.51 4.93 2.72
C TYR A 149 14.02 5.38 4.10
N GLU A 150 14.72 6.50 4.16
CA GLU A 150 15.23 7.07 5.41
C GLU A 150 14.08 7.50 6.34
N LEU A 151 13.07 8.19 5.81
CA LEU A 151 11.89 8.59 6.57
C LEU A 151 11.15 7.38 7.15
N LEU A 152 10.90 6.35 6.34
CA LEU A 152 10.24 5.14 6.81
C LEU A 152 11.01 4.49 7.96
N ASN A 153 12.33 4.32 7.83
CA ASN A 153 13.13 3.68 8.87
C ASN A 153 13.28 4.55 10.13
N LYS A 154 13.23 5.87 10.00
CA LYS A 154 13.35 6.82 11.12
C LYS A 154 12.02 7.04 11.84
N ARG A 155 10.89 7.05 11.09
CA ARG A 155 9.60 7.51 11.60
C ARG A 155 8.59 6.39 11.87
N VAL A 156 8.66 5.29 11.12
CA VAL A 156 7.76 4.15 11.32
C VAL A 156 8.26 3.27 12.44
N ASN A 157 7.55 3.30 13.56
CA ASN A 157 7.81 2.39 14.66
C ASN A 157 7.02 1.09 14.46
N ARG A 158 7.70 -0.02 14.19
CA ARG A 158 7.11 -1.32 13.88
C ARG A 158 6.13 -1.86 14.94
N LYS A 159 6.26 -1.41 16.20
CA LYS A 159 5.38 -1.82 17.30
C LYS A 159 4.23 -0.85 17.58
N LYS A 160 4.36 0.41 17.14
CA LYS A 160 3.41 1.49 17.47
C LYS A 160 2.66 2.00 16.25
N THR A 161 3.25 1.90 15.04
CA THR A 161 2.59 2.30 13.79
C THR A 161 1.70 1.17 13.31
N ASP A 162 0.43 1.46 13.08
CA ASP A 162 -0.56 0.51 12.62
C ASP A 162 -0.51 0.31 11.12
N ALA A 163 -0.34 1.40 10.37
CA ALA A 163 -0.22 1.37 8.92
C ALA A 163 0.51 2.60 8.38
N VAL A 164 1.01 2.44 7.15
CA VAL A 164 1.59 3.51 6.34
C VAL A 164 0.71 3.72 5.11
N PHE A 165 0.39 4.96 4.77
CA PHE A 165 -0.33 5.32 3.54
C PHE A 165 0.56 6.15 2.63
N PHE A 166 0.60 5.79 1.37
CA PHE A 166 1.22 6.57 0.30
C PHE A 166 0.11 7.21 -0.52
N VAL A 167 -0.01 8.55 -0.44
CA VAL A 167 -1.14 9.28 -1.00
C VAL A 167 -0.80 9.85 -2.39
N GLY A 168 -0.30 8.96 -3.27
CA GLY A 168 -0.05 9.23 -4.68
C GLY A 168 1.29 9.90 -4.98
N ASP A 169 1.67 9.80 -6.24
CA ASP A 169 2.86 10.39 -6.88
C ASP A 169 4.17 10.11 -6.13
N MET A 170 4.30 8.87 -5.65
CA MET A 170 5.54 8.39 -5.04
C MET A 170 6.63 8.17 -6.10
N ALA A 171 6.24 7.86 -7.34
CA ALA A 171 7.11 7.65 -8.48
C ALA A 171 7.20 8.90 -9.38
N THR A 172 8.20 8.96 -10.27
CA THR A 172 8.28 9.94 -11.35
C THR A 172 8.11 9.27 -12.71
N GLY A 173 7.26 9.87 -13.57
CA GLY A 173 7.14 9.52 -14.98
C GLY A 173 6.51 8.16 -15.28
N VAL A 174 6.32 7.90 -16.56
CA VAL A 174 5.41 6.88 -17.12
C VAL A 174 6.08 5.58 -17.57
N ASP A 175 7.32 5.29 -17.21
CA ASP A 175 8.06 4.14 -17.74
C ASP A 175 8.52 3.12 -16.68
N ALA A 176 9.31 2.12 -17.09
CA ALA A 176 9.76 1.02 -16.24
C ALA A 176 10.58 1.45 -15.00
N LYS A 177 11.06 2.70 -14.93
CA LYS A 177 11.78 3.23 -13.76
C LYS A 177 10.84 3.51 -12.59
N GLN A 178 9.54 3.71 -12.84
CA GLN A 178 8.53 3.94 -11.81
C GLN A 178 8.44 2.80 -10.81
N VAL A 179 8.48 1.56 -11.30
CA VAL A 179 8.47 0.38 -10.42
C VAL A 179 9.72 0.35 -9.53
N SER A 180 10.85 0.91 -10.00
CA SER A 180 12.11 0.90 -9.24
C SER A 180 12.03 1.70 -7.93
N VAL A 181 11.21 2.75 -7.87
CA VAL A 181 10.99 3.53 -6.65
C VAL A 181 10.33 2.67 -5.58
N TYR A 182 9.23 2.02 -5.93
CA TYR A 182 8.55 1.12 -5.00
C TYR A 182 9.41 -0.06 -4.60
N ASN A 183 10.26 -0.55 -5.52
CA ASN A 183 11.24 -1.59 -5.25
C ASN A 183 12.23 -1.18 -4.15
N LYS A 184 12.65 0.07 -4.15
CA LYS A 184 13.59 0.60 -3.16
C LYS A 184 12.92 0.93 -1.84
N ILE A 185 11.73 1.53 -1.88
CA ILE A 185 10.92 1.84 -0.70
C ILE A 185 10.54 0.55 0.06
N SER A 186 10.14 -0.49 -0.64
CA SER A 186 9.80 -1.77 -0.05
C SER A 186 11.00 -2.58 0.43
N GLY A 187 12.21 -2.11 0.15
CA GLY A 187 13.46 -2.77 0.54
C GLY A 187 13.65 -4.14 -0.12
N GLY A 188 14.88 -4.61 -0.16
CA GLY A 188 15.19 -5.97 -0.62
C GLY A 188 15.89 -6.74 0.47
N VAL A 189 15.37 -7.90 0.83
CA VAL A 189 15.97 -8.77 1.85
C VAL A 189 17.39 -9.20 1.48
N ASN A 190 17.74 -9.09 0.20
CA ASN A 190 19.04 -9.47 -0.35
C ASN A 190 19.79 -8.35 -1.06
N ASN A 191 19.24 -7.14 -1.14
CA ASN A 191 19.94 -6.00 -1.75
C ASN A 191 20.96 -5.43 -0.76
N TYR A 192 22.13 -6.02 -0.80
CA TYR A 192 23.30 -5.54 -0.09
C TYR A 192 23.89 -4.32 -0.83
N PRO A 193 24.35 -3.30 -0.11
CA PRO A 193 24.28 -3.02 1.32
C PRO A 193 23.27 -1.91 1.69
N LYS A 194 22.54 -1.30 0.75
CA LYS A 194 21.91 0.00 0.91
C LYS A 194 20.47 -0.05 1.48
N TYR A 195 19.70 -1.13 1.19
CA TYR A 195 18.27 -1.21 1.53
C TYR A 195 17.92 -2.55 2.18
N LYS A 196 18.50 -2.83 3.37
CA LYS A 196 18.40 -4.15 4.01
C LYS A 196 17.07 -4.45 4.65
N GLU A 197 16.49 -3.49 5.32
CA GLU A 197 15.26 -3.65 6.09
C GLU A 197 14.37 -2.44 5.94
N THR A 198 13.10 -2.66 5.71
CA THR A 198 12.08 -1.63 5.72
C THR A 198 10.99 -2.03 6.72
N PRO A 199 10.36 -1.07 7.42
CA PRO A 199 9.20 -1.39 8.25
C PRO A 199 8.04 -2.00 7.47
N LEU A 200 7.95 -1.81 6.16
CA LEU A 200 6.88 -2.34 5.31
C LEU A 200 6.87 -3.87 5.16
N HIS A 201 7.94 -4.55 5.63
CA HIS A 201 7.92 -6.01 5.78
C HIS A 201 6.92 -6.47 6.84
N GLU A 202 6.59 -5.62 7.81
CA GLU A 202 5.78 -5.93 9.00
C GLU A 202 4.55 -5.03 9.13
N VAL A 203 4.74 -3.72 8.89
CA VAL A 203 3.69 -2.72 8.98
C VAL A 203 2.96 -2.67 7.65
N PRO A 204 1.64 -2.90 7.62
CA PRO A 204 0.85 -2.80 6.41
C PRO A 204 1.01 -1.45 5.73
N CYS A 205 1.12 -1.45 4.41
CA CYS A 205 1.10 -0.23 3.63
C CYS A 205 -0.08 -0.22 2.66
N PHE A 206 -0.68 0.95 2.51
CA PHE A 206 -1.84 1.20 1.67
C PHE A 206 -1.52 2.28 0.65
N MET A 207 -1.99 2.09 -0.57
CA MET A 207 -1.65 2.95 -1.69
C MET A 207 -2.88 3.70 -2.18
N VAL A 208 -2.80 5.02 -2.23
CA VAL A 208 -3.69 5.86 -3.02
C VAL A 208 -3.00 6.11 -4.35
N ARG A 209 -3.65 5.82 -5.46
CA ARG A 209 -3.06 5.99 -6.78
C ARG A 209 -2.98 7.48 -7.14
N GLY A 210 -1.79 7.95 -7.49
CA GLY A 210 -1.55 9.29 -7.99
C GLY A 210 -1.66 9.40 -9.50
N VAL A 211 -1.41 10.58 -10.01
CA VAL A 211 -1.42 10.87 -11.45
C VAL A 211 -0.36 10.04 -12.16
N ASN A 212 0.86 10.03 -11.65
CA ASN A 212 1.97 9.30 -12.25
C ASN A 212 1.74 7.78 -12.27
N GLU A 213 1.10 7.22 -11.25
CA GLU A 213 0.77 5.81 -11.18
C GLU A 213 -0.45 5.42 -12.02
N SER A 214 -1.23 6.38 -12.50
CA SER A 214 -2.47 6.11 -13.26
C SER A 214 -2.25 5.88 -14.75
N VAL A 215 -1.08 6.21 -15.28
CA VAL A 215 -0.76 6.16 -16.72
C VAL A 215 0.40 5.23 -17.04
N GLY A 216 0.63 4.98 -18.33
CA GLY A 216 1.72 4.13 -18.81
C GLY A 216 1.58 2.66 -18.41
N LYS A 217 2.70 1.95 -18.42
CA LYS A 217 2.73 0.52 -18.07
C LYS A 217 2.36 0.24 -16.62
N LEU A 218 2.73 1.14 -15.70
CA LEU A 218 2.37 0.99 -14.29
C LEU A 218 0.85 1.13 -14.12
N GLY A 219 0.22 2.08 -14.78
CA GLY A 219 -1.23 2.27 -14.71
C GLY A 219 -2.02 1.01 -15.03
N MET A 220 -1.63 0.27 -16.06
CA MET A 220 -2.27 -0.99 -16.45
C MET A 220 -1.98 -2.15 -15.48
N ASN A 221 -0.82 -2.14 -14.81
CA ASN A 221 -0.37 -3.21 -13.93
C ASN A 221 -0.41 -2.82 -12.43
N TYR A 222 -0.98 -1.66 -12.11
CA TYR A 222 -0.96 -1.09 -10.76
C TYR A 222 -1.43 -2.10 -9.71
N MET A 223 -2.57 -2.74 -9.93
CA MET A 223 -3.15 -3.70 -8.98
C MET A 223 -2.32 -4.98 -8.79
N SER A 224 -1.41 -5.29 -9.72
CA SER A 224 -0.48 -6.41 -9.55
C SER A 224 0.66 -6.10 -8.55
N HIS A 225 1.03 -4.83 -8.45
CA HIS A 225 2.03 -4.34 -7.50
C HIS A 225 1.40 -3.92 -6.17
N PHE A 226 0.19 -3.38 -6.23
CA PHE A 226 -0.51 -2.77 -5.10
C PHE A 226 -1.93 -3.33 -4.97
N PRO A 227 -2.05 -4.61 -4.58
CA PRO A 227 -3.36 -5.22 -4.38
C PRO A 227 -4.13 -4.52 -3.26
N SER A 228 -5.44 -4.48 -3.40
CA SER A 228 -6.37 -3.98 -2.42
C SER A 228 -7.44 -5.03 -2.08
N SER A 229 -8.22 -4.78 -1.05
CA SER A 229 -9.33 -5.65 -0.65
C SER A 229 -10.45 -5.75 -1.69
N THR A 230 -10.59 -4.74 -2.55
CA THR A 230 -11.61 -4.70 -3.62
C THR A 230 -11.09 -5.18 -4.97
N GLY A 231 -9.78 -5.38 -5.14
CA GLY A 231 -9.15 -5.58 -6.44
C GLY A 231 -9.15 -4.34 -7.34
N LYS A 232 -9.53 -3.17 -6.80
CA LYS A 232 -9.60 -1.85 -7.46
C LYS A 232 -8.71 -0.85 -6.71
N PRO A 233 -8.31 0.29 -7.30
CA PRO A 233 -7.51 1.31 -6.62
C PRO A 233 -8.32 2.16 -5.62
N TYR A 234 -9.53 1.72 -5.28
CA TYR A 234 -10.39 2.33 -4.27
C TYR A 234 -10.94 1.27 -3.32
N TYR A 235 -10.94 1.55 -2.03
CA TYR A 235 -11.31 0.61 -0.98
C TYR A 235 -11.49 1.32 0.36
N THR A 236 -12.01 0.61 1.35
CA THR A 236 -12.03 1.05 2.75
C THR A 236 -11.07 0.23 3.60
N VAL A 237 -10.59 0.82 4.68
CA VAL A 237 -9.82 0.11 5.70
C VAL A 237 -10.01 0.77 7.06
N ARG A 238 -10.33 -0.04 8.08
CA ARG A 238 -10.58 0.46 9.43
C ARG A 238 -9.56 -0.08 10.45
N TYR A 239 -9.04 0.81 11.27
CA TYR A 239 -8.26 0.51 12.46
C TYR A 239 -8.85 1.26 13.66
N GLY A 240 -9.29 0.54 14.68
CA GLY A 240 -9.88 1.14 15.88
C GLY A 240 -11.01 2.10 15.53
N SER A 241 -10.85 3.35 15.98
CA SER A 241 -11.84 4.42 15.77
C SER A 241 -11.79 5.07 14.38
N VAL A 242 -10.78 4.79 13.53
CA VAL A 242 -10.57 5.47 12.24
C VAL A 242 -10.89 4.53 11.08
N CYS A 243 -11.71 4.98 10.15
CA CYS A 243 -11.92 4.35 8.84
C CYS A 243 -11.40 5.28 7.75
N PHE A 244 -10.46 4.77 6.95
CA PHE A 244 -10.00 5.43 5.74
C PHE A 244 -10.84 4.98 4.55
N ILE A 245 -11.30 5.95 3.75
CA ILE A 245 -11.99 5.75 2.49
C ILE A 245 -11.01 6.19 1.41
N VAL A 246 -10.37 5.21 0.77
CA VAL A 246 -9.38 5.44 -0.28
C VAL A 246 -10.10 5.58 -1.61
N LEU A 247 -9.87 6.72 -2.28
CA LEU A 247 -10.44 7.07 -3.57
C LEU A 247 -9.33 7.28 -4.59
N ASP A 248 -9.63 6.91 -5.82
CA ASP A 248 -8.77 7.10 -6.96
C ASP A 248 -9.24 8.30 -7.81
N SER A 249 -8.42 9.33 -7.89
CA SER A 249 -8.70 10.48 -8.73
C SER A 249 -8.52 10.20 -10.24
N GLY A 250 -7.76 9.13 -10.57
CA GLY A 250 -7.35 8.86 -11.95
C GLY A 250 -6.36 9.89 -12.47
N TYR A 251 -6.31 10.04 -13.80
CA TYR A 251 -5.46 11.01 -14.47
C TYR A 251 -6.03 12.44 -14.38
N ASP A 252 -5.16 13.42 -14.36
CA ASP A 252 -5.51 14.84 -14.15
C ASP A 252 -5.99 15.56 -15.42
N GLN A 253 -5.96 14.89 -16.57
CA GLN A 253 -6.49 15.43 -17.83
C GLN A 253 -7.85 14.81 -18.17
N LYS A 254 -8.65 15.57 -18.92
CA LYS A 254 -9.91 15.07 -19.46
C LYS A 254 -9.65 13.96 -20.48
N ASP A 255 -10.48 12.92 -20.50
CA ASP A 255 -10.36 11.77 -21.42
C ASP A 255 -10.31 12.18 -22.87
N LYS A 256 -11.10 13.19 -23.23
CA LYS A 256 -11.14 13.77 -24.59
C LYS A 256 -9.76 14.23 -25.08
N VAL A 257 -8.88 14.64 -24.17
CA VAL A 257 -7.52 15.09 -24.46
C VAL A 257 -6.52 13.93 -24.33
N SER A 258 -6.67 13.12 -23.30
CA SER A 258 -5.71 12.07 -22.94
C SER A 258 -5.89 10.75 -23.71
N GLY A 259 -7.07 10.53 -24.32
CA GLY A 259 -7.42 9.27 -24.97
C GLY A 259 -7.65 8.09 -23.99
N ASN A 260 -7.85 8.37 -22.71
CA ASN A 260 -8.21 7.42 -21.66
C ASN A 260 -9.74 7.38 -21.45
N ASP A 261 -10.20 6.60 -20.46
CA ASP A 261 -11.61 6.49 -20.05
C ASP A 261 -11.74 6.61 -18.52
N PHE A 262 -11.11 7.63 -17.94
CA PHE A 262 -11.19 7.87 -16.50
C PHE A 262 -12.54 8.42 -16.06
N ASP A 263 -13.30 9.02 -16.97
CA ASP A 263 -14.66 9.50 -16.65
C ASP A 263 -15.60 8.34 -16.33
N SER A 264 -15.54 7.23 -17.09
CA SER A 264 -16.29 6.00 -16.77
C SER A 264 -15.78 5.35 -15.49
N HIS A 265 -14.46 5.30 -15.30
CA HIS A 265 -13.84 4.78 -14.08
C HIS A 265 -14.28 5.53 -12.82
N ARG A 266 -14.34 6.87 -12.86
CA ARG A 266 -14.82 7.70 -11.74
C ARG A 266 -16.30 7.47 -11.44
N LYS A 267 -17.14 7.25 -12.44
CA LYS A 267 -18.56 6.89 -12.25
C LYS A 267 -18.72 5.51 -11.60
N GLU A 268 -17.99 4.51 -12.08
CA GLU A 268 -17.95 3.17 -11.46
C GLU A 268 -17.55 3.26 -9.97
N GLN A 269 -16.53 4.06 -9.69
CA GLN A 269 -16.09 4.31 -8.31
C GLN A 269 -17.18 5.00 -7.49
N ALA A 270 -17.93 5.95 -8.05
CA ALA A 270 -19.02 6.62 -7.34
C ALA A 270 -20.14 5.64 -6.96
N GLU A 271 -20.47 4.69 -7.83
CA GLU A 271 -21.43 3.61 -7.53
C GLU A 271 -20.93 2.69 -6.41
N TRP A 272 -19.63 2.36 -6.42
CA TRP A 272 -19.00 1.63 -5.34
C TRP A 272 -19.02 2.43 -4.04
N LEU A 273 -18.65 3.72 -4.09
CA LEU A 273 -18.58 4.60 -2.92
C LEU A 273 -19.93 4.68 -2.21
N ALA A 274 -21.01 4.86 -2.96
CA ALA A 274 -22.37 4.90 -2.40
C ALA A 274 -22.70 3.66 -1.55
N LYS A 275 -22.24 2.48 -2.00
CA LYS A 275 -22.40 1.22 -1.26
C LYS A 275 -21.43 1.11 -0.06
N ALA A 276 -20.16 1.46 -0.28
CA ALA A 276 -19.13 1.39 0.74
C ALA A 276 -19.43 2.27 1.95
N LEU A 277 -19.98 3.46 1.74
CA LEU A 277 -20.38 4.38 2.81
C LEU A 277 -21.53 3.84 3.69
N GLN A 278 -22.28 2.85 3.21
CA GLN A 278 -23.34 2.18 3.98
C GLN A 278 -22.84 0.98 4.78
N SER A 279 -21.59 0.55 4.62
CA SER A 279 -21.02 -0.60 5.31
C SER A 279 -20.88 -0.36 6.82
N ASP A 280 -20.95 -1.43 7.62
CA ASP A 280 -20.70 -1.40 9.06
C ASP A 280 -19.28 -0.94 9.39
N GLU A 281 -18.33 -1.20 8.50
CA GLU A 281 -16.95 -0.74 8.62
C GLU A 281 -16.89 0.78 8.67
N VAL A 282 -17.53 1.46 7.73
CA VAL A 282 -17.56 2.93 7.66
C VAL A 282 -18.48 3.53 8.72
N LYS A 283 -19.71 3.00 8.86
CA LYS A 283 -20.69 3.53 9.84
C LYS A 283 -20.25 3.39 11.29
N GLY A 284 -19.56 2.29 11.60
CA GLY A 284 -19.06 2.01 12.95
C GLY A 284 -17.80 2.79 13.33
N ALA A 285 -17.16 3.52 12.40
CA ALA A 285 -15.99 4.32 12.71
C ALA A 285 -16.39 5.67 13.31
N LYS A 286 -15.65 6.10 14.35
CA LYS A 286 -15.79 7.42 14.94
C LYS A 286 -15.28 8.52 14.00
N PHE A 287 -14.11 8.28 13.43
CA PHE A 287 -13.46 9.19 12.48
C PHE A 287 -13.43 8.56 11.10
N LYS A 288 -13.93 9.27 10.13
CA LYS A 288 -13.97 8.89 8.73
C LYS A 288 -13.06 9.84 7.96
N VAL A 289 -11.98 9.31 7.39
CA VAL A 289 -10.98 10.08 6.66
C VAL A 289 -10.96 9.63 5.21
N ALA A 290 -11.29 10.53 4.29
CA ALA A 290 -11.14 10.26 2.86
C ALA A 290 -9.70 10.53 2.42
N LEU A 291 -9.13 9.64 1.60
CA LEU A 291 -7.81 9.82 0.98
C LEU A 291 -7.99 9.84 -0.54
N MET A 292 -7.50 10.85 -1.20
CA MET A 292 -7.51 10.98 -2.66
C MET A 292 -6.33 11.85 -3.10
N HIS A 293 -5.66 11.52 -4.20
CA HIS A 293 -4.47 12.27 -4.58
C HIS A 293 -4.79 13.69 -5.07
N ILE A 294 -5.67 13.84 -6.07
CA ILE A 294 -6.08 15.16 -6.59
C ILE A 294 -7.19 15.73 -5.70
N PRO A 295 -7.02 16.91 -5.11
CA PRO A 295 -8.08 17.52 -4.31
C PRO A 295 -9.27 17.94 -5.15
N PRO A 296 -10.52 17.72 -4.69
CA PRO A 296 -11.74 18.14 -5.38
C PRO A 296 -12.03 19.63 -5.16
N VAL A 297 -10.99 20.47 -5.24
CA VAL A 297 -11.04 21.92 -5.04
C VAL A 297 -11.00 22.62 -6.40
N ALA A 298 -11.95 23.52 -6.62
CA ALA A 298 -12.08 24.21 -7.90
C ALA A 298 -10.81 24.98 -8.27
N GLY A 299 -10.32 24.77 -9.49
CA GLY A 299 -9.14 25.47 -10.03
C GLY A 299 -7.81 24.77 -9.76
N VAL A 300 -7.78 23.70 -8.95
CA VAL A 300 -6.54 22.96 -8.66
C VAL A 300 -6.16 22.05 -9.84
N SER A 301 -7.12 21.33 -10.40
CA SER A 301 -6.89 20.44 -11.54
C SER A 301 -8.06 20.55 -12.54
N PRO A 302 -7.84 20.24 -13.85
CA PRO A 302 -8.92 20.15 -14.84
C PRO A 302 -10.06 19.22 -14.45
N VAL A 303 -9.79 18.21 -13.61
CA VAL A 303 -10.78 17.19 -13.19
C VAL A 303 -11.38 17.47 -11.81
N SER A 304 -10.86 18.42 -11.04
CA SER A 304 -11.32 18.70 -9.67
C SER A 304 -12.83 18.96 -9.56
N LYS A 305 -13.43 19.63 -10.54
CA LYS A 305 -14.87 19.89 -10.54
C LYS A 305 -15.69 18.60 -10.67
N ASP A 306 -15.22 17.65 -11.47
CA ASP A 306 -15.91 16.37 -11.68
C ASP A 306 -15.75 15.49 -10.43
N LEU A 307 -14.54 15.46 -9.83
CA LEU A 307 -14.29 14.77 -8.57
C LEU A 307 -15.18 15.33 -7.45
N HIS A 308 -15.31 16.65 -7.37
CA HIS A 308 -16.21 17.31 -6.42
C HIS A 308 -17.66 16.85 -6.62
N SER A 309 -18.16 16.95 -7.86
CA SER A 309 -19.55 16.64 -8.17
C SER A 309 -19.91 15.18 -7.93
N LEU A 310 -18.97 14.26 -8.16
CA LEU A 310 -19.18 12.82 -8.00
C LEU A 310 -19.08 12.36 -6.56
N TYR A 311 -18.14 12.91 -5.77
CA TYR A 311 -17.79 12.31 -4.48
C TYR A 311 -18.18 13.16 -3.28
N VAL A 312 -18.01 14.49 -3.34
CA VAL A 312 -18.18 15.36 -2.17
C VAL A 312 -19.58 15.27 -1.55
N PRO A 313 -20.70 15.30 -2.32
CA PRO A 313 -22.04 15.20 -1.72
C PRO A 313 -22.26 13.91 -0.92
N MET A 314 -21.78 12.77 -1.44
CA MET A 314 -21.91 11.48 -0.74
C MET A 314 -21.05 11.42 0.52
N LEU A 315 -19.84 11.99 0.48
CA LEU A 315 -18.93 12.06 1.63
C LEU A 315 -19.48 12.98 2.72
N GLU A 316 -20.14 14.10 2.35
CA GLU A 316 -20.83 14.98 3.27
C GLU A 316 -22.00 14.26 3.99
N GLU A 317 -22.83 13.55 3.24
CA GLU A 317 -23.94 12.77 3.79
C GLU A 317 -23.45 11.69 4.76
N ALA A 318 -22.32 11.06 4.44
CA ALA A 318 -21.70 10.06 5.30
C ALA A 318 -21.00 10.65 6.55
N GLY A 319 -20.90 11.97 6.66
CA GLY A 319 -20.27 12.66 7.78
C GLY A 319 -18.77 12.44 7.84
N ILE A 320 -18.05 12.68 6.74
CA ILE A 320 -16.57 12.62 6.70
C ILE A 320 -16.01 13.72 7.59
N ASN A 321 -15.00 13.38 8.40
CA ASN A 321 -14.34 14.35 9.29
C ASN A 321 -13.28 15.16 8.56
N LEU A 322 -12.59 14.54 7.59
CA LEU A 322 -11.48 15.14 6.87
C LEU A 322 -11.24 14.42 5.55
N MET A 323 -10.80 15.15 4.52
CA MET A 323 -10.14 14.58 3.35
C MET A 323 -8.67 14.97 3.35
N ILE A 324 -7.78 14.04 3.00
CA ILE A 324 -6.34 14.28 2.85
C ILE A 324 -5.96 14.05 1.39
N CYS A 325 -5.27 15.00 0.80
CA CYS A 325 -4.83 15.01 -0.59
C CYS A 325 -3.34 15.33 -0.71
N GLY A 326 -2.77 15.07 -1.88
CA GLY A 326 -1.46 15.54 -2.32
C GLY A 326 -1.58 16.50 -3.51
N TYR A 327 -0.81 16.24 -4.59
CA TYR A 327 -0.89 16.83 -5.92
C TYR A 327 -0.35 18.27 -6.06
N THR A 328 -0.70 19.18 -5.16
CA THR A 328 -0.31 20.60 -5.27
C THR A 328 1.11 20.88 -4.80
N HIS A 329 1.74 19.93 -4.13
CA HIS A 329 3.05 20.03 -3.49
C HIS A 329 3.13 21.09 -2.36
N ASN A 330 2.02 21.76 -2.05
CA ASN A 330 1.93 22.76 -1.00
C ASN A 330 1.10 22.24 0.17
N SER A 331 1.44 22.67 1.38
CA SER A 331 0.62 22.36 2.56
C SER A 331 -0.45 23.43 2.72
N GLN A 332 -1.72 23.03 2.65
CA GLN A 332 -2.85 23.93 2.80
C GLN A 332 -4.04 23.22 3.46
N MET A 333 -4.69 23.85 4.41
CA MET A 333 -6.00 23.45 4.92
C MET A 333 -7.09 24.28 4.27
N HIS A 334 -7.97 23.65 3.54
CA HIS A 334 -9.24 24.22 3.09
C HIS A 334 -10.27 23.96 4.17
N GLU A 335 -10.69 24.98 4.87
CA GLU A 335 -11.69 24.88 5.93
C GLU A 335 -13.06 24.49 5.35
N ALA A 336 -13.88 23.86 6.19
CA ALA A 336 -15.24 23.51 5.84
C ALA A 336 -16.04 24.77 5.42
N SER A 337 -16.85 24.65 4.38
CA SER A 337 -17.58 25.76 3.79
C SER A 337 -18.95 25.32 3.27
N LYS A 338 -19.73 26.26 2.72
CA LYS A 338 -21.00 25.94 2.02
C LYS A 338 -20.80 25.03 0.79
N LYS A 339 -19.59 24.98 0.22
CA LYS A 339 -19.26 24.18 -0.97
C LYS A 339 -18.76 22.78 -0.62
N CYS A 340 -18.16 22.64 0.56
CA CYS A 340 -17.69 21.36 1.10
C CYS A 340 -17.77 21.42 2.63
N LYS A 341 -18.62 20.59 3.25
CA LYS A 341 -18.92 20.64 4.69
C LYS A 341 -17.86 20.00 5.57
N PHE A 342 -16.82 19.42 5.00
CA PHE A 342 -15.66 18.90 5.71
C PHE A 342 -14.37 19.58 5.23
N PRO A 343 -13.36 19.69 6.09
CA PRO A 343 -12.08 20.26 5.68
C PRO A 343 -11.30 19.34 4.75
N ILE A 344 -10.45 19.93 3.89
CA ILE A 344 -9.55 19.22 2.98
C ILE A 344 -8.12 19.66 3.30
N LEU A 345 -7.28 18.72 3.72
CA LEU A 345 -5.86 18.95 3.95
C LEU A 345 -5.07 18.51 2.72
N GLU A 346 -4.49 19.47 2.00
CA GLU A 346 -3.44 19.20 1.04
C GLU A 346 -2.11 19.10 1.77
N ASN A 347 -1.42 17.97 1.63
CA ASN A 347 -0.12 17.76 2.25
C ASN A 347 0.99 18.08 1.26
N GLY A 348 1.91 18.94 1.65
CA GLY A 348 3.02 19.36 0.82
C GLY A 348 4.03 18.24 0.56
N SER A 349 4.70 18.34 -0.60
CA SER A 349 5.81 17.44 -0.95
C SER A 349 6.91 17.53 0.11
N GLY A 350 7.45 16.36 0.50
CA GLY A 350 8.48 16.28 1.54
C GLY A 350 7.97 16.29 2.98
N ASN A 351 6.69 16.56 3.21
CA ASN A 351 6.07 16.44 4.53
C ASN A 351 5.57 15.04 4.80
N LEU A 352 5.47 14.74 6.10
CA LEU A 352 4.90 13.50 6.62
C LEU A 352 3.75 13.86 7.56
N LEU A 353 2.61 13.19 7.40
CA LEU A 353 1.51 13.29 8.36
C LEU A 353 1.61 12.15 9.36
N ASN A 354 1.58 12.49 10.63
CA ASN A 354 1.47 11.55 11.73
C ASN A 354 0.07 11.67 12.33
N ILE A 355 -0.79 10.68 12.07
CA ILE A 355 -2.18 10.66 12.55
C ILE A 355 -2.26 9.76 13.77
N ARG A 356 -2.67 10.33 14.89
CA ARG A 356 -2.94 9.59 16.12
C ARG A 356 -4.40 9.77 16.50
N ALA A 357 -5.08 8.66 16.72
CA ALA A 357 -6.48 8.71 17.13
C ALA A 357 -6.75 7.79 18.32
N SER A 358 -7.73 8.21 19.11
CA SER A 358 -8.34 7.45 20.21
C SER A 358 -9.86 7.36 19.98
N GLU A 359 -10.58 6.89 20.98
CA GLU A 359 -12.05 6.88 20.94
C GLU A 359 -12.66 8.31 20.99
N SER A 360 -11.91 9.30 21.47
CA SER A 360 -12.42 10.64 21.72
C SER A 360 -11.78 11.73 20.86
N ASN A 361 -10.62 11.50 20.30
CA ASN A 361 -9.84 12.52 19.63
C ASN A 361 -8.99 11.95 18.50
N MET A 362 -8.86 12.71 17.41
CA MET A 362 -7.93 12.45 16.32
C MET A 362 -7.04 13.67 16.13
N VAL A 363 -5.71 13.47 16.19
CA VAL A 363 -4.71 14.53 16.01
C VAL A 363 -3.85 14.21 14.80
N ILE A 364 -3.63 15.19 13.96
CA ILE A 364 -2.76 15.13 12.79
C ILE A 364 -1.62 16.13 12.99
N SER A 365 -0.41 15.62 13.12
CA SER A 365 0.80 16.44 13.09
C SER A 365 1.39 16.41 11.69
N VAL A 366 1.59 17.56 11.09
CA VAL A 366 2.34 17.74 9.84
C VAL A 366 3.80 17.95 10.22
N GLU A 367 4.67 17.07 9.78
CA GLU A 367 6.08 17.09 10.12
C GLU A 367 6.92 17.28 8.84
N ASP A 368 7.95 18.13 8.91
CA ASP A 368 8.91 18.25 7.82
C ASP A 368 9.84 17.03 7.73
N PHE A 369 10.72 17.02 6.72
CA PHE A 369 11.70 15.95 6.53
C PHE A 369 12.60 15.73 7.77
N TYR A 370 12.91 16.80 8.50
CA TYR A 370 13.76 16.74 9.69
C TYR A 370 13.01 16.28 10.94
N GLY A 371 11.67 16.34 10.91
CA GLY A 371 10.78 15.92 11.99
C GLY A 371 10.31 17.03 12.89
N ASN A 372 10.44 18.26 12.44
CA ASN A 372 9.83 19.38 13.13
C ASN A 372 8.32 19.39 12.82
N GLU A 373 7.48 19.54 13.84
CA GLU A 373 6.05 19.76 13.67
C GLU A 373 5.84 21.17 13.10
N VAL A 374 5.37 21.24 11.83
CA VAL A 374 5.12 22.51 11.14
C VAL A 374 3.67 22.95 11.25
N ASN A 375 2.75 22.01 11.45
CA ASN A 375 1.34 22.26 11.69
C ASN A 375 0.72 21.12 12.51
N LYS A 376 -0.41 21.42 13.16
CA LYS A 376 -1.17 20.45 13.95
C LYS A 376 -2.67 20.74 13.88
N TYR A 377 -3.44 19.68 13.66
CA TYR A 377 -4.90 19.74 13.58
C TYR A 377 -5.52 18.72 14.54
N SER A 378 -6.68 19.05 15.10
CA SER A 378 -7.43 18.18 16.01
C SER A 378 -8.90 18.07 15.60
N PHE A 379 -9.45 16.86 15.68
CA PHE A 379 -10.81 16.51 15.27
C PHE A 379 -11.53 15.73 16.35
#